data_a5a52681bc9913257369291fb2caae54
#
_entry.id   a5a52681bc9913257369291fb2caae54
#
_cell.length_a   1.000
_cell.length_b   1.000
_cell.length_c   1.000
_cell.angle_alpha   90.00
_cell.angle_beta   90.00
_cell.angle_gamma   90.00
#
_symmetry.space_group_name_H-M   'P 1'
#
loop_
_entity.id
_entity.type
_entity.pdbx_description
1 polymer ?
#
loop_
_entity_poly.entity_id
_entity_poly.type
_entity_poly.pdbx_seq_one_letter_code
_entity_poly.pdbx_strand_id
1 'polypeptide(L)'
;PIKSSAASDVYKRQLLTVDNGDFAAEVEEISYDQIPMLDKDSAEKLGNRKLGELADMVSQFEVAGDYTQINYKGRPVRVTPLRYGDWIKWLNNRSQGLPAYLVIDMVTQNVDVVRLDQGIRYTTAEHFGRNLNRYLRFRYPTYLFDAPAFEIDEDGNPFWVCPRIRKTIGLFGGTDIAGAVLVNAVTGECTYYDAADVPSWIDHVYPAELIIQQYDYHGTYVNGFINSLFGQRDVTVTTDGYNYLAIGDDVYMYTGITSVVSDESNIGFILSNQRTKETRFYTVAGAEEYSAMESAQGQVQQMKYAATFPLLLNIADQPTYFMALKDAAGLVKMYAMVNVSQYQIVATGSDVAECESNYRQMLARYNLIDDSDANIPADTQEAAGVLSDIRTAVIGGDSRYYLRLQGESVYYVISAADAPQVLSLIHI
;
A
#
# COMPACT_ATOMS: atom_id res chain seq x y z
N PRO A 1 -10.65 27.80 -33.08
CA PRO A 1 -10.77 27.29 -31.69
C PRO A 1 -10.77 25.76 -31.62
N ILE A 2 -11.58 25.08 -32.47
CA ILE A 2 -11.71 23.61 -32.46
C ILE A 2 -10.40 22.88 -32.80
N LYS A 3 -9.59 23.41 -33.73
CA LYS A 3 -8.29 22.81 -34.08
C LYS A 3 -7.25 22.90 -32.94
N SER A 4 -7.32 23.92 -32.12
CA SER A 4 -6.40 24.07 -30.98
C SER A 4 -6.81 23.16 -29.81
N SER A 5 -8.10 22.92 -29.63
CA SER A 5 -8.63 21.97 -28.65
C SER A 5 -8.24 20.52 -29.02
N ALA A 6 -8.52 20.08 -30.25
CA ALA A 6 -8.18 18.74 -30.69
C ALA A 6 -6.67 18.42 -30.63
N ALA A 7 -5.80 19.42 -30.91
CA ALA A 7 -4.37 19.25 -30.73
C ALA A 7 -3.99 19.07 -29.24
N SER A 8 -4.61 19.89 -28.35
CA SER A 8 -4.42 19.76 -26.91
C SER A 8 -4.78 18.37 -26.37
N ASP A 9 -5.86 17.77 -26.90
CA ASP A 9 -6.35 16.48 -26.43
C ASP A 9 -5.45 15.31 -26.89
N VAL A 10 -4.89 15.40 -28.10
CA VAL A 10 -3.85 14.46 -28.55
C VAL A 10 -2.63 14.50 -27.65
N TYR A 11 -2.16 15.70 -27.27
CA TYR A 11 -1.03 15.85 -26.34
C TYR A 11 -1.36 15.33 -24.93
N LYS A 12 -2.57 15.55 -24.44
CA LYS A 12 -3.00 15.02 -23.13
C LYS A 12 -2.96 13.50 -23.11
N ARG A 13 -3.47 12.85 -24.17
CA ARG A 13 -3.43 11.40 -24.31
C ARG A 13 -2.01 10.84 -24.29
N GLN A 14 -1.03 11.59 -24.80
CA GLN A 14 0.37 11.17 -24.88
C GLN A 14 1.16 11.38 -23.58
N LEU A 15 0.56 11.97 -22.54
CA LEU A 15 1.23 12.17 -21.25
C LEU A 15 1.55 10.85 -20.55
N LEU A 16 0.74 9.82 -20.76
CA LEU A 16 0.94 8.49 -20.24
C LEU A 16 1.02 7.48 -21.40
N THR A 17 2.06 6.67 -21.39
CA THR A 17 2.16 5.48 -22.23
C THR A 17 1.67 4.30 -21.43
N VAL A 18 0.74 3.54 -21.98
CA VAL A 18 0.14 2.37 -21.35
C VAL A 18 0.40 1.17 -22.24
N ASP A 19 1.16 0.21 -21.74
CA ASP A 19 1.45 -1.04 -22.43
C ASP A 19 0.55 -2.15 -21.89
N ASN A 20 0.14 -3.08 -22.76
CA ASN A 20 -0.62 -4.24 -22.32
C ASN A 20 0.32 -5.27 -21.71
N GLY A 21 -0.09 -5.88 -20.60
CA GLY A 21 0.62 -6.94 -19.90
C GLY A 21 -0.21 -8.20 -19.72
N ASP A 22 0.47 -9.27 -19.36
CA ASP A 22 -0.13 -10.53 -18.86
C ASP A 22 0.07 -10.60 -17.37
N PHE A 23 -1.04 -10.52 -16.61
CA PHE A 23 -0.98 -10.43 -15.16
C PHE A 23 -0.30 -11.64 -14.52
N ALA A 24 -0.68 -12.85 -14.90
CA ALA A 24 -0.13 -14.07 -14.32
C ALA A 24 1.37 -14.26 -14.66
N ALA A 25 1.81 -13.75 -15.81
CA ALA A 25 3.20 -13.86 -16.25
C ALA A 25 4.12 -12.77 -15.68
N GLU A 26 3.58 -11.58 -15.37
CA GLU A 26 4.38 -10.41 -14.99
C GLU A 26 4.30 -10.07 -13.50
N VAL A 27 3.19 -10.42 -12.83
CA VAL A 27 3.01 -10.17 -11.41
C VAL A 27 3.27 -11.46 -10.64
N GLU A 28 4.38 -11.47 -9.92
CA GLU A 28 4.78 -12.63 -9.12
C GLU A 28 3.72 -12.98 -8.07
N GLU A 29 3.56 -14.27 -7.81
CA GLU A 29 2.74 -14.75 -6.71
C GLU A 29 3.37 -14.33 -5.38
N ILE A 30 2.58 -13.76 -4.50
CA ILE A 30 3.03 -13.32 -3.18
C ILE A 30 2.68 -14.36 -2.12
N SER A 31 3.64 -14.68 -1.27
CA SER A 31 3.42 -15.56 -0.12
C SER A 31 2.66 -14.84 1.00
N TYR A 32 1.82 -15.56 1.73
CA TYR A 32 1.00 -15.00 2.82
C TYR A 32 1.80 -14.24 3.89
N ASP A 33 3.05 -14.65 4.13
CA ASP A 33 3.96 -14.01 5.08
C ASP A 33 4.61 -12.72 4.55
N GLN A 34 4.33 -12.34 3.31
CA GLN A 34 4.80 -11.13 2.64
C GLN A 34 3.67 -10.15 2.30
N ILE A 35 2.40 -10.55 2.49
CA ILE A 35 1.25 -9.71 2.17
C ILE A 35 1.21 -8.49 3.11
N PRO A 36 1.24 -7.26 2.59
CA PRO A 36 1.11 -6.06 3.41
C PRO A 36 -0.32 -5.92 3.93
N MET A 37 -0.49 -6.14 5.23
CA MET A 37 -1.80 -6.18 5.89
C MET A 37 -2.27 -4.81 6.40
N LEU A 38 -1.39 -3.79 6.37
CA LEU A 38 -1.58 -2.55 7.10
C LEU A 38 -1.97 -1.41 6.18
N ASP A 39 -3.21 -0.95 6.28
CA ASP A 39 -3.65 0.28 5.65
C ASP A 39 -3.15 1.53 6.41
N LYS A 40 -3.34 2.72 5.81
CA LYS A 40 -2.87 3.99 6.38
C LYS A 40 -3.47 4.27 7.77
N ASP A 41 -4.76 4.05 7.95
CA ASP A 41 -5.46 4.34 9.21
C ASP A 41 -5.00 3.44 10.35
N SER A 42 -4.74 2.17 10.06
CA SER A 42 -4.19 1.21 11.02
C SER A 42 -2.74 1.55 11.37
N ALA A 43 -1.93 1.97 10.39
CA ALA A 43 -0.58 2.45 10.63
C ALA A 43 -0.56 3.67 11.55
N GLU A 44 -1.47 4.64 11.33
CA GLU A 44 -1.59 5.82 12.17
C GLU A 44 -1.94 5.46 13.62
N LYS A 45 -2.87 4.55 13.84
CA LYS A 45 -3.23 4.06 15.18
C LYS A 45 -2.05 3.37 15.87
N LEU A 46 -1.30 2.53 15.15
CA LEU A 46 -0.12 1.85 15.67
C LEU A 46 0.98 2.85 16.03
N GLY A 47 1.27 3.81 15.14
CA GLY A 47 2.26 4.86 15.35
C GLY A 47 1.94 5.72 16.56
N ASN A 48 0.71 6.19 16.68
CA ASN A 48 0.24 6.99 17.83
C ASN A 48 0.33 6.21 19.15
N ARG A 49 -0.04 4.92 19.15
CA ARG A 49 0.10 4.07 20.33
C ARG A 49 1.56 3.92 20.73
N LYS A 50 2.43 3.67 19.74
CA LYS A 50 3.86 3.51 19.98
C LYS A 50 4.50 4.77 20.56
N LEU A 51 4.17 5.93 20.02
CA LEU A 51 4.65 7.21 20.55
C LEU A 51 4.14 7.44 21.99
N GLY A 52 2.90 7.03 22.30
CA GLY A 52 2.32 7.11 23.64
C GLY A 52 3.07 6.31 24.71
N GLU A 53 3.82 5.28 24.31
CA GLU A 53 4.68 4.48 25.20
C GLU A 53 6.00 5.21 25.55
N LEU A 54 6.35 6.28 24.82
CA LEU A 54 7.63 6.99 24.95
C LEU A 54 7.48 8.27 25.78
N ALA A 55 7.65 8.17 27.08
CA ALA A 55 7.45 9.28 28.03
C ALA A 55 8.29 10.53 27.73
N ASP A 56 9.48 10.36 27.14
CA ASP A 56 10.39 11.44 26.78
C ASP A 56 9.94 12.20 25.51
N MET A 57 9.10 11.63 24.66
CA MET A 57 8.66 12.23 23.41
C MET A 57 7.20 12.65 23.42
N VAL A 58 6.31 11.85 24.01
CA VAL A 58 4.85 12.03 23.92
C VAL A 58 4.37 13.38 24.45
N SER A 59 5.11 14.00 25.36
CA SER A 59 4.77 15.31 25.91
C SER A 59 5.08 16.47 24.96
N GLN A 60 5.96 16.27 23.97
CA GLN A 60 6.51 17.33 23.11
C GLN A 60 6.12 17.15 21.63
N PHE A 61 5.97 15.88 21.20
CA PHE A 61 5.80 15.54 19.80
C PHE A 61 4.55 14.71 19.58
N GLU A 62 4.08 14.74 18.35
CA GLU A 62 3.00 13.90 17.81
C GLU A 62 3.51 13.21 16.54
N VAL A 63 2.90 12.10 16.15
CA VAL A 63 3.18 11.50 14.84
C VAL A 63 2.58 12.38 13.75
N ALA A 64 3.35 12.68 12.70
CA ALA A 64 2.81 13.39 11.55
C ALA A 64 1.84 12.48 10.78
N GLY A 65 0.86 13.07 10.09
CA GLY A 65 -0.08 12.35 9.23
C GLY A 65 0.49 11.99 7.85
N ASP A 66 1.75 12.35 7.61
CA ASP A 66 2.45 12.21 6.32
C ASP A 66 3.06 10.80 6.19
N TYR A 67 2.19 9.76 6.18
CA TYR A 67 2.61 8.37 6.02
C TYR A 67 2.88 8.07 4.56
N THR A 68 4.13 7.75 4.22
CA THR A 68 4.53 7.27 2.89
C THR A 68 4.77 5.77 2.94
N GLN A 69 4.23 5.03 1.99
CA GLN A 69 4.55 3.62 1.79
C GLN A 69 5.76 3.52 0.88
N ILE A 70 6.81 2.88 1.34
CA ILE A 70 8.05 2.66 0.58
C ILE A 70 8.45 1.19 0.62
N ASN A 71 9.33 0.81 -0.29
CA ASN A 71 10.04 -0.47 -0.23
C ASN A 71 11.41 -0.26 0.41
N TYR A 72 11.53 -0.62 1.68
CA TYR A 72 12.78 -0.46 2.41
C TYR A 72 13.46 -1.81 2.62
N LYS A 73 14.61 -2.00 1.96
CA LYS A 73 15.38 -3.27 2.01
C LYS A 73 14.53 -4.49 1.61
N GLY A 74 13.76 -4.35 0.55
CA GLY A 74 12.89 -5.41 0.02
C GLY A 74 11.65 -5.71 0.87
N ARG A 75 11.25 -4.80 1.76
CA ARG A 75 10.06 -4.94 2.62
C ARG A 75 9.14 -3.75 2.49
N PRO A 76 7.82 -3.96 2.35
CA PRO A 76 6.87 -2.87 2.35
C PRO A 76 6.75 -2.28 3.77
N VAL A 77 7.11 -1.01 3.90
CA VAL A 77 7.00 -0.28 5.16
C VAL A 77 6.28 1.06 4.96
N ARG A 78 5.69 1.58 6.02
CA ARG A 78 5.23 2.96 6.07
C ARG A 78 6.16 3.78 6.95
N VAL A 79 6.62 4.90 6.42
CA VAL A 79 7.47 5.84 7.14
C VAL A 79 6.75 7.15 7.39
N THR A 80 7.01 7.76 8.54
CA THR A 80 6.43 9.05 8.89
C THR A 80 7.33 9.79 9.88
N PRO A 81 7.54 11.11 9.72
CA PRO A 81 8.26 11.88 10.72
C PRO A 81 7.36 12.18 11.93
N LEU A 82 7.95 12.73 12.97
CA LEU A 82 7.22 13.41 14.03
C LEU A 82 6.83 14.83 13.61
N ARG A 83 5.97 15.45 14.41
CA ARG A 83 5.67 16.87 14.37
C ARG A 83 5.63 17.45 15.80
N TYR A 84 5.75 18.77 15.91
CA TYR A 84 5.61 19.42 17.20
C TYR A 84 4.14 19.45 17.63
N GLY A 85 3.85 19.16 18.89
CA GLY A 85 2.49 19.13 19.39
C GLY A 85 1.81 20.50 19.42
N ASP A 86 2.59 21.58 19.59
CA ASP A 86 2.11 22.97 19.52
C ASP A 86 3.26 23.97 19.30
N TRP A 87 2.93 25.25 19.18
CA TRP A 87 3.90 26.33 18.96
C TRP A 87 4.93 26.50 20.09
N ILE A 88 4.55 26.30 21.34
CA ILE A 88 5.46 26.43 22.48
C ILE A 88 6.46 25.28 22.48
N LYS A 89 5.99 24.08 22.18
CA LYS A 89 6.81 22.89 22.04
C LYS A 89 7.81 23.04 20.89
N TRP A 90 7.38 23.63 19.77
CA TRP A 90 8.28 23.98 18.68
C TRP A 90 9.36 24.97 19.12
N LEU A 91 9.02 26.08 19.81
CA LEU A 91 9.99 27.05 20.30
C LEU A 91 11.06 26.41 21.19
N ASN A 92 10.66 25.46 22.05
CA ASN A 92 11.56 24.78 22.98
C ASN A 92 12.49 23.80 22.25
N ASN A 93 12.02 23.14 21.20
CA ASN A 93 12.74 22.05 20.54
C ASN A 93 13.36 22.43 19.18
N ARG A 94 13.08 23.62 18.63
CA ARG A 94 13.49 24.03 17.28
C ARG A 94 15.00 23.99 17.03
N SER A 95 15.82 24.12 18.07
CA SER A 95 17.29 24.08 17.95
C SER A 95 17.79 22.65 17.67
N GLN A 96 17.16 21.67 18.28
CA GLN A 96 17.51 20.25 18.15
C GLN A 96 16.79 19.60 16.95
N GLY A 97 15.57 20.06 16.62
CA GLY A 97 14.70 19.47 15.59
C GLY A 97 13.90 18.32 16.14
N LEU A 98 13.24 17.58 15.24
CA LEU A 98 12.47 16.38 15.57
C LEU A 98 13.42 15.20 15.82
N PRO A 99 13.36 14.54 16.99
CA PRO A 99 14.40 13.60 17.41
C PRO A 99 14.32 12.23 16.75
N ALA A 100 13.22 11.90 16.07
CA ALA A 100 12.98 10.59 15.52
C ALA A 100 11.97 10.61 14.36
N TYR A 101 11.91 9.49 13.66
CA TYR A 101 10.83 9.13 12.74
C TYR A 101 10.37 7.70 13.02
N LEU A 102 9.22 7.30 12.49
CA LEU A 102 8.68 5.96 12.66
C LEU A 102 8.81 5.17 11.36
N VAL A 103 9.14 3.89 11.51
CA VAL A 103 9.08 2.88 10.45
C VAL A 103 8.10 1.81 10.90
N ILE A 104 7.07 1.57 10.11
CA ILE A 104 6.02 0.61 10.41
C ILE A 104 6.05 -0.48 9.35
N ASP A 105 6.44 -1.68 9.74
CA ASP A 105 6.43 -2.85 8.87
C ASP A 105 4.99 -3.23 8.56
N MET A 106 4.65 -3.26 7.28
CA MET A 106 3.26 -3.49 6.84
C MET A 106 2.84 -4.96 6.94
N VAL A 107 3.79 -5.87 7.02
CA VAL A 107 3.55 -7.31 7.14
C VAL A 107 3.44 -7.72 8.61
N THR A 108 4.46 -7.40 9.41
CA THR A 108 4.52 -7.78 10.82
C THR A 108 3.78 -6.84 11.75
N GLN A 109 3.41 -5.64 11.26
CA GLN A 109 2.80 -4.55 12.04
C GLN A 109 3.68 -4.02 13.18
N ASN A 110 4.97 -4.32 13.16
CA ASN A 110 5.93 -3.79 14.12
C ASN A 110 6.20 -2.30 13.85
N VAL A 111 6.32 -1.54 14.92
CA VAL A 111 6.62 -0.11 14.86
C VAL A 111 7.97 0.15 15.47
N ASP A 112 8.92 0.58 14.64
CA ASP A 112 10.24 1.01 15.06
C ASP A 112 10.30 2.54 15.15
N VAL A 113 10.84 3.05 16.24
CA VAL A 113 11.12 4.46 16.44
C VAL A 113 12.60 4.67 16.23
N VAL A 114 12.96 5.21 15.08
CA VAL A 114 14.35 5.47 14.71
C VAL A 114 14.77 6.81 15.27
N ARG A 115 15.61 6.79 16.30
CA ARG A 115 16.19 7.99 16.93
C ARG A 115 17.36 8.50 16.11
N LEU A 116 17.43 9.81 15.96
CA LEU A 116 18.45 10.49 15.19
C LEU A 116 19.44 11.20 16.12
N ASP A 117 20.74 11.09 15.84
CA ASP A 117 21.78 11.86 16.55
C ASP A 117 21.61 13.36 16.31
N GLN A 118 21.20 13.74 15.11
CA GLN A 118 20.80 15.09 14.73
C GLN A 118 19.34 15.06 14.25
N GLY A 119 18.50 15.86 14.90
CA GLY A 119 17.06 15.87 14.60
C GLY A 119 16.72 16.42 13.22
N ILE A 120 15.53 16.04 12.74
CA ILE A 120 14.94 16.57 11.50
C ILE A 120 14.64 18.06 11.71
N ARG A 121 15.19 18.90 10.85
CA ARG A 121 15.06 20.35 10.92
C ARG A 121 14.28 20.95 9.74
N TYR A 122 14.18 20.24 8.63
CA TYR A 122 13.47 20.67 7.44
C TYR A 122 12.29 19.74 7.24
N THR A 123 11.08 20.24 7.47
CA THR A 123 9.84 19.45 7.40
C THR A 123 8.65 20.36 7.16
N THR A 124 7.53 19.79 6.74
CA THR A 124 6.24 20.47 6.60
C THR A 124 5.73 21.03 7.94
N ALA A 125 6.13 20.40 9.06
CA ALA A 125 5.75 20.81 10.42
C ALA A 125 6.62 21.92 11.01
N GLU A 126 7.70 22.32 10.34
CA GLU A 126 8.56 23.43 10.76
C GLU A 126 7.95 24.78 10.39
N HIS A 127 8.51 25.84 11.00
CA HIS A 127 8.09 27.21 10.79
C HIS A 127 9.20 28.03 10.14
N PHE A 128 8.81 29.18 9.57
CA PHE A 128 9.70 30.17 8.95
C PHE A 128 10.61 29.57 7.87
N GLY A 129 11.91 29.78 7.95
CA GLY A 129 12.88 29.40 6.92
C GLY A 129 13.16 27.88 6.84
N ARG A 130 12.71 27.07 7.80
CA ARG A 130 12.87 25.62 7.80
C ARG A 130 11.58 24.88 7.40
N ASN A 131 10.46 25.59 7.28
CA ASN A 131 9.27 25.00 6.67
C ASN A 131 9.59 24.58 5.24
N LEU A 132 9.42 23.31 4.93
CA LEU A 132 9.88 22.68 3.69
C LEU A 132 9.38 23.42 2.45
N ASN A 133 8.07 23.72 2.39
CA ASN A 133 7.47 24.39 1.23
C ASN A 133 8.05 25.82 1.05
N ARG A 134 8.24 26.52 2.13
CA ARG A 134 8.85 27.86 2.11
C ARG A 134 10.32 27.80 1.74
N TYR A 135 11.06 26.83 2.28
CA TYR A 135 12.47 26.60 1.99
C TYR A 135 12.70 26.31 0.50
N LEU A 136 11.90 25.40 -0.09
CA LEU A 136 11.93 25.11 -1.51
C LEU A 136 11.59 26.32 -2.36
N ARG A 137 10.57 27.10 -1.97
CA ARG A 137 10.16 28.30 -2.71
C ARG A 137 11.27 29.35 -2.81
N PHE A 138 12.07 29.53 -1.77
CA PHE A 138 13.19 30.47 -1.79
C PHE A 138 14.39 29.92 -2.56
N ARG A 139 14.63 28.62 -2.49
CA ARG A 139 15.77 27.98 -3.16
C ARG A 139 15.53 27.74 -4.65
N TYR A 140 14.29 27.43 -5.01
CA TYR A 140 13.85 27.16 -6.38
C TYR A 140 12.63 28.01 -6.75
N PRO A 141 12.79 29.32 -6.90
CA PRO A 141 11.65 30.25 -7.04
C PRO A 141 10.81 30.04 -8.31
N THR A 142 11.40 29.43 -9.34
CA THR A 142 10.76 29.14 -10.64
C THR A 142 10.16 27.73 -10.72
N TYR A 143 10.40 26.86 -9.71
CA TYR A 143 9.89 25.51 -9.72
C TYR A 143 8.48 25.47 -9.12
N LEU A 144 7.65 24.62 -9.72
CA LEU A 144 6.38 24.19 -9.14
C LEU A 144 6.59 22.79 -8.56
N PHE A 145 6.14 22.59 -7.35
CA PHE A 145 6.26 21.32 -6.67
C PHE A 145 4.87 20.71 -6.44
N ASP A 146 4.81 19.38 -6.52
CA ASP A 146 3.70 18.60 -5.97
C ASP A 146 3.90 18.35 -4.48
N ALA A 147 2.97 17.63 -3.86
CA ALA A 147 3.07 17.27 -2.45
C ALA A 147 4.36 16.46 -2.18
N PRO A 148 5.17 16.87 -1.17
CA PRO A 148 6.38 16.14 -0.84
C PRO A 148 6.07 14.81 -0.14
N ALA A 149 6.83 13.77 -0.47
CA ALA A 149 6.82 12.47 0.20
C ALA A 149 7.99 12.38 1.18
N PHE A 150 7.74 11.83 2.39
CA PHE A 150 8.81 11.54 3.35
C PHE A 150 9.31 10.12 3.10
N GLU A 151 10.60 9.98 2.82
CA GLU A 151 11.25 8.69 2.54
C GLU A 151 12.58 8.57 3.29
N ILE A 152 13.12 7.38 3.35
CA ILE A 152 14.45 7.11 3.94
C ILE A 152 15.30 6.35 2.91
N ASP A 153 16.60 6.68 2.89
CA ASP A 153 17.54 5.92 2.07
C ASP A 153 17.91 4.56 2.71
N GLU A 154 18.71 3.76 2.04
CA GLU A 154 19.13 2.43 2.52
C GLU A 154 19.88 2.45 3.86
N ASP A 155 20.47 3.59 4.21
CA ASP A 155 21.17 3.78 5.50
C ASP A 155 20.24 4.32 6.60
N GLY A 156 18.97 4.61 6.27
CA GLY A 156 17.98 5.16 7.19
C GLY A 156 18.07 6.68 7.35
N ASN A 157 18.74 7.40 6.46
CA ASN A 157 18.74 8.85 6.48
C ASN A 157 17.41 9.39 5.96
N PRO A 158 16.78 10.35 6.65
CA PRO A 158 15.48 10.88 6.25
C PRO A 158 15.61 11.96 5.17
N PHE A 159 14.76 11.83 4.14
CA PHE A 159 14.65 12.77 3.03
C PHE A 159 13.20 13.16 2.76
N TRP A 160 13.03 14.30 2.14
CA TRP A 160 11.81 14.70 1.46
C TRP A 160 12.04 14.61 -0.05
N VAL A 161 11.24 13.79 -0.70
CA VAL A 161 11.15 13.72 -2.15
C VAL A 161 10.12 14.74 -2.60
N CYS A 162 10.55 15.75 -3.35
CA CYS A 162 9.72 16.88 -3.77
C CYS A 162 9.59 16.88 -5.29
N PRO A 163 8.51 16.29 -5.86
CA PRO A 163 8.34 16.19 -7.30
C PRO A 163 8.19 17.57 -7.93
N ARG A 164 8.97 17.83 -8.98
CA ARG A 164 8.91 19.06 -9.76
C ARG A 164 7.91 18.92 -10.90
N ILE A 165 6.84 19.71 -10.83
CA ILE A 165 5.83 19.79 -11.88
C ILE A 165 6.37 20.55 -13.09
N ARG A 166 6.08 20.04 -14.30
CA ARG A 166 6.16 20.77 -15.55
C ARG A 166 4.79 20.82 -16.23
N LYS A 167 4.54 21.89 -16.97
CA LYS A 167 3.37 22.04 -17.83
C LYS A 167 3.81 21.83 -19.28
N THR A 168 3.22 20.86 -19.96
CA THR A 168 3.62 20.44 -21.31
C THR A 168 2.71 21.00 -22.41
N ILE A 169 1.52 21.49 -22.01
CA ILE A 169 0.51 22.02 -22.93
C ILE A 169 0.16 23.47 -22.51
N GLY A 170 0.79 24.42 -23.21
CA GLY A 170 0.66 25.83 -22.88
C GLY A 170 1.14 26.15 -21.45
N LEU A 171 0.54 27.17 -20.81
CA LEU A 171 0.99 27.63 -19.50
C LEU A 171 0.40 26.83 -18.33
N PHE A 172 -0.76 26.18 -18.52
CA PHE A 172 -1.52 25.58 -17.41
C PHE A 172 -1.94 24.12 -17.64
N GLY A 173 -1.83 23.62 -18.87
CA GLY A 173 -2.27 22.27 -19.25
C GLY A 173 -1.14 21.24 -19.24
N GLY A 174 -1.53 19.95 -19.34
CA GLY A 174 -0.59 18.86 -19.48
C GLY A 174 0.38 18.75 -18.32
N THR A 175 -0.13 18.58 -17.09
CA THR A 175 0.70 18.39 -15.91
C THR A 175 1.49 17.11 -16.04
N ASP A 176 2.78 17.19 -15.81
CA ASP A 176 3.71 16.06 -15.77
C ASP A 176 4.84 16.37 -14.79
N ILE A 177 5.67 15.39 -14.47
CA ILE A 177 6.84 15.54 -13.60
C ILE A 177 8.09 15.71 -14.46
N ALA A 178 8.91 16.70 -14.13
CA ALA A 178 10.21 16.94 -14.76
C ALA A 178 11.33 16.19 -14.03
N GLY A 179 11.17 15.96 -12.75
CA GLY A 179 12.16 15.34 -11.88
C GLY A 179 11.76 15.57 -10.41
N ALA A 180 12.69 15.37 -9.51
CA ALA A 180 12.47 15.60 -8.09
C ALA A 180 13.64 16.34 -7.44
N VAL A 181 13.34 17.19 -6.46
CA VAL A 181 14.33 17.74 -5.53
C VAL A 181 14.30 16.88 -4.27
N LEU A 182 15.44 16.27 -3.95
CA LEU A 182 15.66 15.61 -2.69
C LEU A 182 16.17 16.60 -1.67
N VAL A 183 15.49 16.69 -0.54
CA VAL A 183 15.91 17.52 0.59
C VAL A 183 16.27 16.61 1.74
N ASN A 184 17.54 16.57 2.15
CA ASN A 184 17.91 15.91 3.38
C ASN A 184 17.22 16.59 4.55
N ALA A 185 16.37 15.86 5.26
CA ALA A 185 15.49 16.42 6.28
C ALA A 185 16.26 16.96 7.52
N VAL A 186 17.48 16.51 7.73
CA VAL A 186 18.36 16.93 8.82
C VAL A 186 19.18 18.18 8.45
N THR A 187 19.89 18.11 7.31
CA THR A 187 20.86 19.14 6.90
C THR A 187 20.25 20.25 6.05
N GLY A 188 19.17 19.95 5.35
CA GLY A 188 18.55 20.84 4.34
C GLY A 188 19.30 20.86 3.02
N GLU A 189 20.26 19.97 2.80
CA GLU A 189 20.92 19.83 1.51
C GLU A 189 19.89 19.42 0.45
N CYS A 190 19.93 20.11 -0.69
CA CYS A 190 19.00 19.89 -1.79
C CYS A 190 19.75 19.42 -3.02
N THR A 191 19.33 18.32 -3.59
CA THR A 191 19.84 17.79 -4.86
C THR A 191 18.67 17.60 -5.83
N TYR A 192 18.80 18.15 -7.04
CA TYR A 192 17.80 17.94 -8.09
C TYR A 192 18.25 16.76 -8.99
N TYR A 193 17.30 15.91 -9.31
CA TYR A 193 17.45 14.84 -10.29
C TYR A 193 16.38 14.97 -11.37
N ASP A 194 16.77 14.80 -12.62
CA ASP A 194 15.79 14.57 -13.68
C ASP A 194 15.05 13.24 -13.43
N ALA A 195 13.83 13.13 -13.91
CA ALA A 195 12.98 11.97 -13.59
C ALA A 195 13.60 10.61 -13.97
N ALA A 196 14.44 10.59 -15.02
CA ALA A 196 15.14 9.37 -15.46
C ALA A 196 16.37 9.01 -14.60
N ASP A 197 16.88 9.98 -13.82
CA ASP A 197 18.14 9.85 -13.06
C ASP A 197 17.91 9.75 -11.55
N VAL A 198 16.65 9.65 -11.13
CA VAL A 198 16.29 9.52 -9.71
C VAL A 198 16.86 8.22 -9.15
N PRO A 199 17.54 8.25 -7.97
CA PRO A 199 18.06 7.05 -7.32
C PRO A 199 17.00 5.96 -7.09
N SER A 200 17.40 4.69 -7.19
CA SER A 200 16.49 3.55 -7.16
C SER A 200 15.78 3.34 -5.82
N TRP A 201 16.34 3.84 -4.71
CA TRP A 201 15.73 3.74 -3.39
C TRP A 201 14.55 4.71 -3.19
N ILE A 202 14.31 5.63 -4.14
CA ILE A 202 13.19 6.56 -4.10
C ILE A 202 11.98 5.92 -4.75
N ASP A 203 10.88 5.89 -4.05
CA ASP A 203 9.65 5.25 -4.52
C ASP A 203 8.64 6.24 -5.13
N HIS A 204 8.54 7.47 -4.62
CA HIS A 204 7.46 8.40 -4.97
C HIS A 204 7.95 9.64 -5.75
N VAL A 205 8.08 9.50 -7.05
CA VAL A 205 8.37 10.62 -7.99
C VAL A 205 7.09 11.08 -8.69
N TYR A 206 6.24 10.12 -9.10
CA TYR A 206 4.97 10.40 -9.79
C TYR A 206 3.80 10.12 -8.84
N PRO A 207 3.10 11.16 -8.34
CA PRO A 207 1.95 10.96 -7.47
C PRO A 207 0.82 10.16 -8.14
N ALA A 208 0.13 9.33 -7.37
CA ALA A 208 -0.95 8.47 -7.88
C ALA A 208 -2.04 9.27 -8.59
N GLU A 209 -2.45 10.40 -8.01
CA GLU A 209 -3.48 11.27 -8.57
C GLU A 209 -3.08 11.83 -9.93
N LEU A 210 -1.79 12.10 -10.14
CA LEU A 210 -1.29 12.54 -11.44
C LEU A 210 -1.40 11.43 -12.47
N ILE A 211 -1.03 10.21 -12.12
CA ILE A 211 -1.11 9.05 -13.01
C ILE A 211 -2.57 8.76 -13.36
N ILE A 212 -3.47 8.78 -12.39
CA ILE A 212 -4.92 8.63 -12.58
C ILE A 212 -5.41 9.69 -13.57
N GLN A 213 -5.10 10.96 -13.35
CA GLN A 213 -5.50 12.03 -14.27
C GLN A 213 -4.96 11.82 -15.69
N GLN A 214 -3.70 11.40 -15.82
CA GLN A 214 -3.08 11.14 -17.12
C GLN A 214 -3.68 9.91 -17.80
N TYR A 215 -4.03 8.86 -17.04
CA TYR A 215 -4.75 7.71 -17.56
C TYR A 215 -6.16 8.09 -18.06
N ASP A 216 -6.89 8.88 -17.30
CA ASP A 216 -8.21 9.35 -17.70
C ASP A 216 -8.16 10.16 -18.99
N TYR A 217 -7.12 10.97 -19.19
CA TYR A 217 -6.89 11.61 -20.48
C TYR A 217 -6.57 10.59 -21.58
N HIS A 218 -5.76 9.57 -21.27
CA HIS A 218 -5.40 8.52 -22.21
C HIS A 218 -6.65 7.75 -22.70
N GLY A 219 -7.50 7.31 -21.77
CA GLY A 219 -8.72 6.55 -22.06
C GLY A 219 -9.83 7.41 -22.67
N THR A 220 -10.05 8.63 -22.12
CA THR A 220 -11.12 9.53 -22.62
C THR A 220 -10.89 9.96 -24.07
N TYR A 221 -9.65 10.26 -24.44
CA TYR A 221 -9.34 10.77 -25.77
C TYR A 221 -8.88 9.69 -26.76
N VAL A 222 -9.16 8.41 -26.51
CA VAL A 222 -8.75 7.26 -27.35
C VAL A 222 -9.12 7.43 -28.82
N ASN A 223 -10.32 7.92 -29.11
CA ASN A 223 -10.81 8.20 -30.46
C ASN A 223 -11.05 9.71 -30.71
N GLY A 224 -10.37 10.57 -29.94
CA GLY A 224 -10.39 12.02 -30.07
C GLY A 224 -11.55 12.72 -29.34
N PHE A 225 -11.50 14.06 -29.36
CA PHE A 225 -12.41 14.90 -28.57
C PHE A 225 -13.90 14.71 -28.92
N ILE A 226 -14.24 14.57 -30.19
CA ILE A 226 -15.66 14.43 -30.58
C ILE A 226 -16.24 13.11 -30.06
N ASN A 227 -15.43 12.04 -30.11
CA ASN A 227 -15.85 10.75 -29.57
C ASN A 227 -16.07 10.81 -28.05
N SER A 228 -15.21 11.54 -27.32
CA SER A 228 -15.35 11.66 -25.87
C SER A 228 -16.68 12.35 -25.44
N LEU A 229 -17.25 13.20 -26.32
CA LEU A 229 -18.50 13.91 -26.04
C LEU A 229 -19.75 13.17 -26.51
N PHE A 230 -19.71 12.52 -27.67
CA PHE A 230 -20.94 12.04 -28.33
C PHE A 230 -20.98 10.54 -28.60
N GLY A 231 -19.86 9.91 -28.91
CA GLY A 231 -19.81 8.49 -29.28
C GLY A 231 -19.39 7.59 -28.13
N GLN A 232 -18.49 8.05 -27.32
CA GLN A 232 -17.87 7.39 -26.15
C GLN A 232 -17.38 5.95 -26.45
N ARG A 233 -17.09 5.69 -27.73
CA ARG A 233 -16.62 4.39 -28.18
C ARG A 233 -15.19 4.14 -27.65
N ASP A 234 -15.00 3.01 -27.01
CA ASP A 234 -13.74 2.56 -26.40
C ASP A 234 -13.20 3.53 -25.33
N VAL A 235 -14.05 4.42 -24.79
CA VAL A 235 -13.68 5.34 -23.72
C VAL A 235 -13.60 4.60 -22.40
N THR A 236 -12.47 4.71 -21.74
CA THR A 236 -12.18 4.12 -20.45
C THR A 236 -11.75 5.17 -19.44
N VAL A 237 -12.04 4.93 -18.18
CA VAL A 237 -11.63 5.77 -17.05
C VAL A 237 -11.21 4.88 -15.88
N THR A 238 -10.49 5.45 -14.94
CA THR A 238 -10.19 4.78 -13.68
C THR A 238 -11.44 4.62 -12.82
N THR A 239 -11.48 3.58 -12.00
CA THR A 239 -12.46 3.45 -10.92
C THR A 239 -12.10 4.36 -9.75
N ASP A 240 -13.02 4.52 -8.80
CA ASP A 240 -12.78 5.30 -7.60
C ASP A 240 -11.81 4.54 -6.66
N GLY A 241 -10.75 5.23 -6.24
CA GLY A 241 -9.77 4.70 -5.31
C GLY A 241 -8.56 4.05 -5.99
N TYR A 242 -7.53 3.87 -5.20
CA TYR A 242 -6.28 3.22 -5.58
C TYR A 242 -5.57 2.67 -4.34
N ASN A 243 -4.60 1.79 -4.56
CA ASN A 243 -3.71 1.31 -3.50
C ASN A 243 -2.30 1.11 -4.07
N TYR A 244 -1.36 0.79 -3.20
CA TYR A 244 0.04 0.59 -3.57
C TYR A 244 0.46 -0.85 -3.33
N LEU A 245 1.31 -1.35 -4.24
CA LEU A 245 1.95 -2.67 -4.20
C LEU A 245 3.46 -2.47 -4.23
N ALA A 246 4.18 -3.20 -3.41
CA ALA A 246 5.62 -3.35 -3.55
C ALA A 246 5.91 -4.51 -4.51
N ILE A 247 6.57 -4.23 -5.62
CA ILE A 247 6.95 -5.24 -6.63
C ILE A 247 8.43 -5.04 -6.96
N GLY A 248 9.23 -6.07 -6.72
CA GLY A 248 10.68 -5.94 -6.84
C GLY A 248 11.23 -4.95 -5.82
N ASP A 249 11.88 -3.90 -6.29
CA ASP A 249 12.46 -2.82 -5.46
C ASP A 249 11.65 -1.50 -5.52
N ASP A 250 10.49 -1.51 -6.17
CA ASP A 250 9.70 -0.31 -6.43
C ASP A 250 8.29 -0.40 -5.84
N VAL A 251 7.66 0.75 -5.65
CA VAL A 251 6.24 0.87 -5.30
C VAL A 251 5.43 1.16 -6.57
N TYR A 252 4.39 0.35 -6.78
CA TYR A 252 3.44 0.50 -7.87
C TYR A 252 2.08 0.94 -7.33
N MET A 253 1.47 1.92 -7.97
CA MET A 253 0.06 2.24 -7.78
C MET A 253 -0.79 1.34 -8.67
N TYR A 254 -1.87 0.78 -8.13
CA TYR A 254 -2.90 0.14 -8.92
C TYR A 254 -4.26 0.83 -8.75
N THR A 255 -5.05 0.78 -9.80
CA THR A 255 -6.46 1.17 -9.81
C THR A 255 -7.20 0.37 -10.89
N GLY A 256 -8.48 0.12 -10.67
CA GLY A 256 -9.34 -0.53 -11.65
C GLY A 256 -9.64 0.40 -12.83
N ILE A 257 -9.98 -0.20 -13.95
CA ILE A 257 -10.38 0.50 -15.17
C ILE A 257 -11.75 0.03 -15.59
N THR A 258 -12.64 0.98 -15.82
CA THR A 258 -14.01 0.74 -16.26
C THR A 258 -14.31 1.47 -17.57
N SER A 259 -15.38 1.06 -18.24
CA SER A 259 -15.93 1.80 -19.37
C SER A 259 -16.94 2.83 -18.88
N VAL A 260 -16.93 4.04 -19.43
CA VAL A 260 -17.92 5.09 -19.09
C VAL A 260 -19.39 4.70 -19.34
N VAL A 261 -19.63 3.56 -20.00
CA VAL A 261 -20.98 3.03 -20.30
C VAL A 261 -21.41 1.94 -19.31
N SER A 262 -20.48 1.43 -18.49
CA SER A 262 -20.73 0.30 -17.59
C SER A 262 -20.08 0.57 -16.23
N ASP A 263 -20.81 1.23 -15.35
CA ASP A 263 -20.31 1.74 -14.07
C ASP A 263 -20.07 0.65 -12.99
N GLU A 264 -20.45 -0.61 -13.23
CA GLU A 264 -20.42 -1.65 -12.18
C GLU A 264 -19.41 -2.79 -12.44
N SER A 265 -18.63 -2.72 -13.53
CA SER A 265 -17.68 -3.78 -13.85
C SER A 265 -16.36 -3.26 -14.41
N ASN A 266 -15.27 -3.77 -13.89
CA ASN A 266 -13.94 -3.52 -14.41
C ASN A 266 -13.70 -4.27 -15.71
N ILE A 267 -13.04 -3.60 -16.66
CA ILE A 267 -12.49 -4.23 -17.87
C ILE A 267 -11.04 -4.69 -17.65
N GLY A 268 -10.43 -4.21 -16.60
CA GLY A 268 -9.05 -4.50 -16.20
C GLY A 268 -8.60 -3.55 -15.10
N PHE A 269 -7.30 -3.51 -14.92
CA PHE A 269 -6.64 -2.58 -14.00
C PHE A 269 -5.27 -2.17 -14.55
N ILE A 270 -4.74 -1.08 -14.03
CA ILE A 270 -3.36 -0.64 -14.30
C ILE A 270 -2.48 -0.81 -13.08
N LEU A 271 -1.22 -1.18 -13.34
CA LEU A 271 -0.12 -1.03 -12.41
C LEU A 271 0.83 0.03 -12.97
N SER A 272 1.14 1.04 -12.16
CA SER A 272 2.03 2.12 -12.55
C SER A 272 3.14 2.30 -11.52
N ASN A 273 4.38 2.16 -11.97
CA ASN A 273 5.58 2.38 -11.15
C ASN A 273 5.66 3.85 -10.74
N GLN A 274 5.70 4.12 -9.43
CA GLN A 274 5.68 5.48 -8.90
C GLN A 274 7.00 6.24 -9.10
N ARG A 275 8.11 5.54 -9.36
CA ARG A 275 9.41 6.16 -9.64
C ARG A 275 9.60 6.44 -11.14
N THR A 276 9.23 5.51 -12.02
CA THR A 276 9.53 5.59 -13.47
C THR A 276 8.33 6.01 -14.31
N LYS A 277 7.11 5.91 -13.80
CA LYS A 277 5.84 6.07 -14.51
C LYS A 277 5.57 4.97 -15.55
N GLU A 278 6.36 3.89 -15.59
CA GLU A 278 6.00 2.74 -16.41
C GLU A 278 4.62 2.22 -16.01
N THR A 279 3.71 2.13 -16.98
CA THR A 279 2.31 1.77 -16.72
C THR A 279 1.90 0.60 -17.59
N ARG A 280 1.42 -0.45 -16.96
CA ARG A 280 0.89 -1.66 -17.59
C ARG A 280 -0.61 -1.76 -17.38
N PHE A 281 -1.32 -2.12 -18.44
CA PHE A 281 -2.74 -2.45 -18.39
C PHE A 281 -2.92 -3.97 -18.49
N TYR A 282 -3.64 -4.52 -17.55
CA TYR A 282 -3.97 -5.93 -17.49
C TYR A 282 -5.47 -6.12 -17.73
N THR A 283 -5.80 -6.83 -18.79
CA THR A 283 -7.19 -7.13 -19.11
C THR A 283 -7.72 -8.21 -18.18
N VAL A 284 -8.58 -7.83 -17.26
CA VAL A 284 -9.30 -8.72 -16.35
C VAL A 284 -10.71 -8.21 -16.21
N ALA A 285 -11.64 -8.87 -16.90
CA ALA A 285 -13.07 -8.56 -16.71
C ALA A 285 -13.50 -9.09 -15.34
N GLY A 286 -14.04 -8.23 -14.50
CA GLY A 286 -14.39 -8.63 -13.14
C GLY A 286 -15.16 -7.59 -12.37
N ALA A 287 -15.30 -7.82 -11.08
CA ALA A 287 -15.91 -6.90 -10.14
C ALA A 287 -15.05 -5.66 -9.93
N GLU A 288 -15.70 -4.54 -9.74
CA GLU A 288 -15.11 -3.34 -9.20
C GLU A 288 -14.73 -3.54 -7.72
N GLU A 289 -13.74 -2.77 -7.25
CA GLU A 289 -13.19 -2.89 -5.90
C GLU A 289 -14.29 -2.80 -4.81
N TYR A 290 -15.22 -1.86 -4.96
CA TYR A 290 -16.32 -1.69 -4.00
C TYR A 290 -17.31 -2.86 -4.01
N SER A 291 -17.59 -3.46 -5.17
CA SER A 291 -18.42 -4.67 -5.27
C SER A 291 -17.72 -5.86 -4.59
N ALA A 292 -16.41 -5.97 -4.69
CA ALA A 292 -15.64 -6.98 -3.97
C ALA A 292 -15.65 -6.75 -2.46
N MET A 293 -15.55 -5.47 -2.02
CA MET A 293 -15.68 -5.11 -0.61
C MET A 293 -17.06 -5.48 -0.05
N GLU A 294 -18.13 -5.21 -0.78
CA GLU A 294 -19.50 -5.59 -0.40
C GLU A 294 -19.67 -7.11 -0.32
N SER A 295 -19.08 -7.86 -1.26
CA SER A 295 -19.09 -9.33 -1.23
C SER A 295 -18.38 -9.88 0.01
N ALA A 296 -17.22 -9.32 0.38
CA ALA A 296 -16.49 -9.69 1.59
C ALA A 296 -17.29 -9.36 2.85
N GLN A 297 -17.88 -8.16 2.93
CA GLN A 297 -18.72 -7.75 4.06
C GLN A 297 -19.97 -8.64 4.19
N GLY A 298 -20.53 -9.07 3.06
CA GLY A 298 -21.66 -9.99 3.02
C GLY A 298 -21.39 -11.33 3.70
N GLN A 299 -20.17 -11.87 3.60
CA GLN A 299 -19.78 -13.13 4.26
C GLN A 299 -19.79 -13.02 5.78
N VAL A 300 -19.54 -11.83 6.31
CA VAL A 300 -19.45 -11.57 7.77
C VAL A 300 -20.51 -10.57 8.25
N GLN A 301 -21.65 -10.53 7.56
CA GLN A 301 -22.72 -9.56 7.79
C GLN A 301 -23.18 -9.50 9.26
N GLN A 302 -23.25 -10.64 9.94
CA GLN A 302 -23.61 -10.73 11.35
C GLN A 302 -22.63 -10.03 12.29
N MET A 303 -21.37 -9.86 11.88
CA MET A 303 -20.32 -9.21 12.66
C MET A 303 -20.26 -7.71 12.43
N LYS A 304 -20.90 -7.22 11.36
CA LYS A 304 -20.92 -5.80 10.94
C LYS A 304 -19.50 -5.21 10.72
N TYR A 305 -18.59 -6.02 10.20
CA TYR A 305 -17.25 -5.55 9.85
C TYR A 305 -17.27 -4.77 8.53
N ALA A 306 -16.42 -3.75 8.45
CA ALA A 306 -16.19 -2.96 7.25
C ALA A 306 -14.89 -3.40 6.57
N ALA A 307 -14.95 -3.60 5.26
CA ALA A 307 -13.78 -3.93 4.46
C ALA A 307 -12.91 -2.68 4.22
N THR A 308 -11.59 -2.84 4.22
CA THR A 308 -10.67 -1.83 3.71
C THR A 308 -10.66 -1.85 2.18
N PHE A 309 -10.20 -0.77 1.54
CA PHE A 309 -9.96 -0.78 0.10
C PHE A 309 -8.96 -1.91 -0.23
N PRO A 310 -9.25 -2.74 -1.24
CA PRO A 310 -8.51 -3.97 -1.47
C PRO A 310 -7.09 -3.72 -1.99
N LEU A 311 -6.23 -4.70 -1.75
CA LEU A 311 -4.94 -4.85 -2.37
C LEU A 311 -5.06 -5.91 -3.46
N LEU A 312 -4.55 -5.62 -4.67
CA LEU A 312 -4.55 -6.58 -5.75
C LEU A 312 -3.33 -7.50 -5.66
N LEU A 313 -3.55 -8.80 -5.58
CA LEU A 313 -2.50 -9.81 -5.45
C LEU A 313 -2.63 -10.87 -6.54
N ASN A 314 -1.53 -11.54 -6.86
CA ASN A 314 -1.53 -12.78 -7.62
C ASN A 314 -1.51 -13.96 -6.63
N ILE A 315 -2.57 -14.76 -6.60
CA ILE A 315 -2.68 -15.99 -5.80
C ILE A 315 -3.01 -17.15 -6.74
N ALA A 316 -2.10 -18.07 -6.91
CA ALA A 316 -2.24 -19.22 -7.81
C ALA A 316 -2.64 -18.79 -9.24
N ASP A 317 -1.94 -17.83 -9.82
CA ASP A 317 -2.19 -17.21 -11.13
C ASP A 317 -3.58 -16.59 -11.28
N GLN A 318 -4.28 -16.33 -10.16
CA GLN A 318 -5.57 -15.66 -10.14
C GLN A 318 -5.44 -14.24 -9.58
N PRO A 319 -5.92 -13.22 -10.32
CA PRO A 319 -6.03 -11.88 -9.77
C PRO A 319 -7.03 -11.87 -8.62
N THR A 320 -6.56 -11.45 -7.46
CA THR A 320 -7.25 -11.59 -6.18
C THR A 320 -7.24 -10.26 -5.43
N TYR A 321 -8.41 -9.83 -5.00
CA TYR A 321 -8.53 -8.73 -4.05
C TYR A 321 -8.35 -9.24 -2.62
N PHE A 322 -7.35 -8.72 -1.94
CA PHE A 322 -7.11 -8.96 -0.52
C PHE A 322 -7.50 -7.72 0.29
N MET A 323 -8.21 -7.91 1.39
CA MET A 323 -8.66 -6.80 2.25
C MET A 323 -8.74 -7.21 3.72
N ALA A 324 -8.56 -6.24 4.61
CA ALA A 324 -8.82 -6.42 6.03
C ALA A 324 -10.29 -6.07 6.34
N LEU A 325 -10.86 -6.80 7.29
CA LEU A 325 -12.20 -6.59 7.82
C LEU A 325 -12.08 -6.03 9.23
N LYS A 326 -12.60 -4.81 9.43
CA LYS A 326 -12.47 -4.03 10.67
C LYS A 326 -13.78 -3.92 11.42
N ASP A 327 -13.71 -3.96 12.73
CA ASP A 327 -14.85 -3.66 13.60
C ASP A 327 -15.17 -2.15 13.65
N ALA A 328 -16.22 -1.79 14.39
CA ALA A 328 -16.64 -0.39 14.55
C ALA A 328 -15.60 0.51 15.23
N ALA A 329 -14.63 -0.08 15.96
CA ALA A 329 -13.49 0.65 16.53
C ALA A 329 -12.33 0.82 15.52
N GLY A 330 -12.48 0.26 14.30
CA GLY A 330 -11.48 0.28 13.25
C GLY A 330 -10.29 -0.65 13.54
N LEU A 331 -10.51 -1.71 14.31
CA LEU A 331 -9.52 -2.74 14.56
C LEU A 331 -9.73 -3.90 13.58
N VAL A 332 -8.65 -4.38 12.97
CA VAL A 332 -8.69 -5.55 12.09
C VAL A 332 -9.08 -6.79 12.91
N LYS A 333 -10.08 -7.52 12.44
CA LYS A 333 -10.61 -8.73 13.07
C LYS A 333 -10.49 -9.96 12.19
N MET A 334 -10.56 -9.78 10.89
CA MET A 334 -10.47 -10.85 9.89
C MET A 334 -9.85 -10.30 8.61
N TYR A 335 -9.54 -11.19 7.71
CA TYR A 335 -9.12 -10.89 6.35
C TYR A 335 -10.06 -11.55 5.35
N ALA A 336 -10.13 -11.00 4.14
CA ALA A 336 -10.90 -11.57 3.06
C ALA A 336 -10.08 -11.58 1.76
N MET A 337 -10.27 -12.61 0.96
CA MET A 337 -9.80 -12.74 -0.42
C MET A 337 -11.00 -12.93 -1.33
N VAL A 338 -11.05 -12.14 -2.40
CA VAL A 338 -12.14 -12.16 -3.40
C VAL A 338 -11.52 -12.32 -4.78
N ASN A 339 -11.99 -13.30 -5.55
CA ASN A 339 -11.53 -13.46 -6.93
C ASN A 339 -12.06 -12.30 -7.79
N VAL A 340 -11.17 -11.64 -8.53
CA VAL A 340 -11.53 -10.46 -9.34
C VAL A 340 -12.53 -10.82 -10.43
N SER A 341 -12.31 -11.92 -11.14
CA SER A 341 -13.17 -12.37 -12.23
C SER A 341 -14.50 -12.98 -11.77
N GLN A 342 -14.51 -13.62 -10.61
CA GLN A 342 -15.65 -14.31 -10.02
C GLN A 342 -15.85 -13.86 -8.57
N TYR A 343 -16.37 -12.66 -8.36
CA TYR A 343 -16.49 -12.02 -7.05
C TYR A 343 -17.39 -12.77 -6.05
N GLN A 344 -18.14 -13.80 -6.48
CA GLN A 344 -18.83 -14.73 -5.60
C GLN A 344 -17.87 -15.71 -4.89
N ILE A 345 -16.64 -15.88 -5.39
CA ILE A 345 -15.60 -16.66 -4.73
C ILE A 345 -14.95 -15.75 -3.69
N VAL A 346 -15.43 -15.86 -2.47
CA VAL A 346 -14.96 -15.09 -1.31
C VAL A 346 -14.56 -16.04 -0.22
N ALA A 347 -13.34 -15.90 0.28
CA ALA A 347 -12.88 -16.59 1.47
C ALA A 347 -12.54 -15.58 2.57
N THR A 348 -12.74 -15.98 3.81
CA THR A 348 -12.37 -15.18 4.99
C THR A 348 -11.55 -16.04 5.94
N GLY A 349 -10.72 -15.40 6.75
CA GLY A 349 -9.92 -16.04 7.79
C GLY A 349 -9.61 -15.09 8.94
N SER A 350 -9.33 -15.63 10.11
CA SER A 350 -8.91 -14.86 11.29
C SER A 350 -7.48 -14.32 11.15
N ASP A 351 -6.68 -14.97 10.33
CA ASP A 351 -5.36 -14.53 9.91
C ASP A 351 -5.19 -14.74 8.38
N VAL A 352 -4.08 -14.25 7.84
CA VAL A 352 -3.83 -14.27 6.39
C VAL A 352 -3.64 -15.69 5.88
N ALA A 353 -2.94 -16.55 6.63
CA ALA A 353 -2.66 -17.92 6.23
C ALA A 353 -3.96 -18.76 6.13
N GLU A 354 -4.84 -18.61 7.12
CA GLU A 354 -6.17 -19.24 7.10
C GLU A 354 -7.01 -18.72 5.93
N CYS A 355 -7.00 -17.39 5.73
CA CYS A 355 -7.75 -16.77 4.64
C CYS A 355 -7.29 -17.29 3.27
N GLU A 356 -5.98 -17.36 3.02
CA GLU A 356 -5.43 -17.87 1.78
C GLU A 356 -5.70 -19.35 1.60
N SER A 357 -5.55 -20.16 2.65
CA SER A 357 -5.88 -21.60 2.60
C SER A 357 -7.34 -21.82 2.21
N ASN A 358 -8.26 -21.10 2.86
CA ASN A 358 -9.69 -21.17 2.53
C ASN A 358 -9.96 -20.74 1.09
N TYR A 359 -9.27 -19.68 0.64
CA TYR A 359 -9.41 -19.17 -0.72
C TYR A 359 -8.94 -20.16 -1.78
N ARG A 360 -7.76 -20.77 -1.62
CA ARG A 360 -7.24 -21.80 -2.53
C ARG A 360 -8.17 -23.01 -2.61
N GLN A 361 -8.73 -23.44 -1.49
CA GLN A 361 -9.73 -24.52 -1.47
C GLN A 361 -10.99 -24.14 -2.25
N MET A 362 -11.42 -22.88 -2.17
CA MET A 362 -12.55 -22.41 -2.98
C MET A 362 -12.20 -22.36 -4.45
N LEU A 363 -11.01 -21.86 -4.83
CA LEU A 363 -10.56 -21.85 -6.22
C LEU A 363 -10.56 -23.25 -6.83
N ALA A 364 -10.08 -24.26 -6.09
CA ALA A 364 -10.13 -25.67 -6.54
C ALA A 364 -11.56 -26.19 -6.71
N ARG A 365 -12.48 -25.88 -5.78
CA ARG A 365 -13.90 -26.23 -5.91
C ARG A 365 -14.56 -25.67 -7.16
N TYR A 366 -14.14 -24.49 -7.59
CA TYR A 366 -14.63 -23.83 -8.80
C TYR A 366 -13.81 -24.20 -10.05
N ASN A 367 -12.87 -25.16 -9.93
CA ASN A 367 -11.97 -25.64 -11.00
C ASN A 367 -11.13 -24.50 -11.63
N LEU A 368 -10.73 -23.53 -10.85
CA LEU A 368 -9.83 -22.45 -11.28
C LEU A 368 -8.35 -22.79 -11.06
N ILE A 369 -8.07 -23.73 -10.16
CA ILE A 369 -6.75 -24.29 -9.89
C ILE A 369 -6.85 -25.79 -9.70
N ASP A 370 -5.74 -26.50 -9.79
CA ASP A 370 -5.68 -27.94 -9.51
C ASP A 370 -5.77 -28.23 -8.00
N ASP A 371 -6.25 -29.40 -7.61
CA ASP A 371 -6.36 -29.83 -6.21
C ASP A 371 -5.00 -29.85 -5.49
N SER A 372 -3.90 -30.05 -6.21
CA SER A 372 -2.55 -29.97 -5.68
C SER A 372 -2.20 -28.57 -5.18
N ASP A 373 -2.70 -27.53 -5.84
CA ASP A 373 -2.41 -26.13 -5.54
C ASP A 373 -3.36 -25.56 -4.47
N ALA A 374 -4.42 -26.31 -4.15
CA ALA A 374 -5.34 -26.01 -3.05
C ALA A 374 -4.71 -26.20 -1.66
N ASN A 375 -3.71 -27.04 -1.58
CA ASN A 375 -2.98 -27.25 -0.34
C ASN A 375 -1.75 -26.32 -0.33
N ILE A 376 -1.86 -25.21 0.40
CA ILE A 376 -0.64 -24.53 0.84
C ILE A 376 0.10 -25.57 1.70
N PRO A 377 1.37 -25.88 1.42
CA PRO A 377 2.18 -26.51 2.44
C PRO A 377 2.15 -25.52 3.61
N ALA A 378 1.33 -25.80 4.62
CA ALA A 378 1.56 -25.15 5.90
C ALA A 378 3.06 -25.32 6.14
N ASP A 379 3.72 -24.33 6.69
CA ASP A 379 5.10 -24.45 7.18
C ASP A 379 5.07 -25.45 8.36
N THR A 380 4.55 -26.64 8.05
CA THR A 380 4.43 -27.80 8.93
C THR A 380 5.78 -28.46 8.92
N GLN A 381 6.65 -28.00 9.80
CA GLN A 381 7.82 -28.75 10.15
C GLN A 381 7.35 -30.02 10.87
N GLU A 382 7.66 -31.17 10.32
CA GLU A 382 7.56 -32.41 11.08
C GLU A 382 8.53 -32.34 12.26
N ALA A 383 7.98 -32.16 13.44
CA ALA A 383 8.74 -32.15 14.68
C ALA A 383 8.41 -33.44 15.47
N ALA A 384 9.43 -34.19 15.82
CA ALA A 384 9.29 -35.36 16.67
C ALA A 384 10.15 -35.19 17.92
N GLY A 385 9.57 -35.36 19.08
CA GLY A 385 10.30 -35.22 20.35
C GLY A 385 9.41 -35.48 21.56
N VAL A 386 10.01 -35.41 22.73
CA VAL A 386 9.28 -35.51 24.01
C VAL A 386 8.74 -34.14 24.36
N LEU A 387 7.45 -34.07 24.65
CA LEU A 387 6.77 -32.82 25.00
C LEU A 387 7.26 -32.34 26.36
N SER A 388 7.69 -31.06 26.43
CA SER A 388 8.16 -30.44 27.67
C SER A 388 7.15 -29.43 28.25
N ASP A 389 6.32 -28.83 27.42
CA ASP A 389 5.30 -27.84 27.85
C ASP A 389 4.11 -27.86 26.87
N ILE A 390 2.89 -27.71 27.41
CA ILE A 390 1.66 -27.54 26.64
C ILE A 390 0.92 -26.34 27.23
N ARG A 391 0.58 -25.39 26.36
CA ARG A 391 -0.28 -24.28 26.70
C ARG A 391 -1.46 -24.22 25.75
N THR A 392 -2.58 -23.75 26.25
CA THR A 392 -3.79 -23.55 25.44
C THR A 392 -4.12 -22.07 25.42
N ALA A 393 -4.50 -21.56 24.26
CA ALA A 393 -5.07 -20.25 24.12
C ALA A 393 -6.28 -20.31 23.17
N VAL A 394 -7.28 -19.48 23.43
CA VAL A 394 -8.40 -19.27 22.51
C VAL A 394 -8.14 -17.96 21.77
N ILE A 395 -7.93 -18.05 20.46
CA ILE A 395 -7.67 -16.88 19.61
C ILE A 395 -8.73 -16.88 18.51
N GLY A 396 -9.51 -15.80 18.43
CA GLY A 396 -10.57 -15.65 17.44
C GLY A 396 -11.75 -16.64 17.59
N GLY A 397 -11.87 -17.30 18.72
CA GLY A 397 -12.87 -18.35 18.96
C GLY A 397 -12.34 -19.77 18.77
N ASP A 398 -11.14 -19.95 18.21
CA ASP A 398 -10.49 -21.24 18.01
C ASP A 398 -9.54 -21.56 19.15
N SER A 399 -9.61 -22.81 19.63
CA SER A 399 -8.67 -23.33 20.61
C SER A 399 -7.39 -23.77 19.91
N ARG A 400 -6.27 -23.18 20.32
CA ARG A 400 -4.92 -23.53 19.81
C ARG A 400 -4.07 -24.08 20.92
N TYR A 401 -3.26 -25.11 20.61
CA TYR A 401 -2.26 -25.71 21.49
C TYR A 401 -0.88 -25.18 21.11
N TYR A 402 -0.16 -24.72 22.11
CA TYR A 402 1.25 -24.33 22.02
C TYR A 402 2.08 -25.43 22.68
N LEU A 403 2.78 -26.20 21.85
CA LEU A 403 3.55 -27.35 22.27
C LEU A 403 5.04 -27.02 22.23
N ARG A 404 5.78 -27.34 23.26
CA ARG A 404 7.22 -27.21 23.25
C ARG A 404 7.87 -28.56 23.48
N LEU A 405 8.85 -28.90 22.63
CA LEU A 405 9.61 -30.14 22.75
C LEU A 405 10.79 -29.95 23.70
N GLN A 406 11.22 -31.04 24.31
CA GLN A 406 12.33 -31.04 25.27
C GLN A 406 13.65 -30.69 24.57
N GLY A 407 14.32 -29.65 25.08
CA GLY A 407 15.56 -29.14 24.49
C GLY A 407 15.39 -28.05 23.45
N GLU A 408 14.14 -27.69 23.08
CA GLU A 408 13.85 -26.62 22.16
C GLU A 408 13.35 -25.34 22.86
N SER A 409 13.64 -24.20 22.24
CA SER A 409 13.21 -22.89 22.74
C SER A 409 11.96 -22.36 22.06
N VAL A 410 11.49 -23.01 20.99
CA VAL A 410 10.34 -22.63 20.16
C VAL A 410 9.08 -23.38 20.59
N TYR A 411 7.91 -22.76 20.33
CA TYR A 411 6.61 -23.40 20.47
C TYR A 411 6.04 -23.74 19.09
N TYR A 412 5.56 -24.96 18.93
CA TYR A 412 4.76 -25.41 17.80
C TYR A 412 3.30 -25.10 18.08
N VAL A 413 2.58 -24.54 17.10
CA VAL A 413 1.18 -24.17 17.25
C VAL A 413 0.34 -25.16 16.44
N ILE A 414 -0.64 -25.79 17.08
CA ILE A 414 -1.56 -26.73 16.45
C ILE A 414 -2.99 -26.29 16.76
N SER A 415 -3.86 -26.27 15.76
CA SER A 415 -5.29 -26.09 15.97
C SER A 415 -5.89 -27.28 16.71
N ALA A 416 -6.82 -27.05 17.63
CA ALA A 416 -7.53 -28.12 18.30
C ALA A 416 -8.42 -28.91 17.34
N ALA A 417 -8.84 -28.33 16.23
CA ALA A 417 -9.59 -29.01 15.18
C ALA A 417 -8.73 -30.04 14.42
N ASP A 418 -7.44 -29.73 14.20
CA ASP A 418 -6.51 -30.59 13.46
C ASP A 418 -5.94 -31.72 14.34
N ALA A 419 -5.91 -31.51 15.64
CA ALA A 419 -5.34 -32.49 16.58
C ALA A 419 -6.21 -32.68 17.82
N PRO A 420 -7.45 -33.17 17.69
CA PRO A 420 -8.37 -33.34 18.81
C PRO A 420 -7.85 -34.35 19.86
N GLN A 421 -6.95 -35.26 19.47
CA GLN A 421 -6.31 -36.21 20.36
C GLN A 421 -5.36 -35.57 21.38
N VAL A 422 -4.86 -34.35 21.13
CA VAL A 422 -4.00 -33.62 22.07
C VAL A 422 -4.78 -33.28 23.33
N LEU A 423 -6.11 -33.09 23.24
CA LEU A 423 -6.99 -32.91 24.40
C LEU A 423 -6.95 -34.08 25.37
N SER A 424 -6.75 -35.33 24.88
CA SER A 424 -6.67 -36.49 25.73
C SER A 424 -5.35 -36.60 26.49
N LEU A 425 -4.29 -35.94 26.01
CA LEU A 425 -2.99 -35.90 26.67
C LEU A 425 -2.91 -34.84 27.79
N ILE A 426 -3.83 -33.87 27.78
CA ILE A 426 -3.90 -32.79 28.81
C ILE A 426 -4.57 -33.30 30.12
N HIS A 427 -5.26 -34.42 30.06
CA HIS A 427 -5.96 -35.06 31.21
C HIS A 427 -5.18 -36.17 31.87
N ILE A 428 -3.94 -36.42 31.49
CA ILE A 428 -3.02 -37.30 32.17
C ILE A 428 -2.05 -36.47 33.00
#